data_e08ca980a7ad9f305c31987b4c9668c4
#
_entry.id   e08ca980a7ad9f305c31987b4c9668c4
#
_cell.length_a   1.000
_cell.length_b   1.000
_cell.length_c   1.000
_cell.angle_alpha   90.00
_cell.angle_beta   90.00
_cell.angle_gamma   90.00
#
_symmetry.space_group_name_H-M   'P 1'
#
loop_
_entity.id
_entity.type
_entity.pdbx_description
1 polymer ?
#
loop_
_entity_poly.entity_id
_entity_poly.type
_entity_poly.pdbx_seq_one_letter_code
_entity_poly.pdbx_strand_id
1 'polypeptide(L)'
;MTRVYVIVAELLLLSALAWGLRPTALAADDTEMIVGGHPVDPGKYPWQVRIYSTMDDKVGFCGGSIIAPQWVLTAAHCLLDTPKVVVGYGSIDRTETTKIESEKVIVHPDYIKGEKADLGLIKLKQPIPDAPAIGIADADIDKGVDVPGARVTVTGWGAIWDFQAFQNAVDVMAGRRSVSSRKLLDQNELNAPRKLHEVEIEVIDTGECKSIYKSLQVPAFTVGDTEICATEPTGGKDSCFGDSGGPLVAPESNVARGYVQLGIVSWGPQCGNPLYPGVYTRVSSFTDWINNTLKTE
;
A
#
# COMPACT_ATOMS: atom_id res chain seq x y z
N MET A 1 11.80 51.29 -39.21
CA MET A 1 11.84 49.84 -39.41
C MET A 1 11.06 49.03 -38.36
N THR A 2 10.12 49.62 -37.64
CA THR A 2 9.45 48.99 -36.47
C THR A 2 7.96 48.66 -36.71
N ARG A 3 7.42 48.89 -37.88
CA ARG A 3 5.99 48.64 -38.16
C ARG A 3 5.71 47.39 -39.03
N VAL A 4 6.73 46.75 -39.57
CA VAL A 4 6.55 45.58 -40.46
C VAL A 4 6.52 44.28 -39.66
N TYR A 5 7.13 44.22 -38.46
CA TYR A 5 7.18 43.00 -37.63
C TYR A 5 5.88 42.72 -36.85
N VAL A 6 5.04 43.71 -36.60
CA VAL A 6 3.79 43.52 -35.84
C VAL A 6 2.70 42.88 -36.69
N ILE A 7 2.69 43.16 -38.01
CA ILE A 7 1.64 42.64 -38.94
C ILE A 7 1.89 41.15 -39.26
N VAL A 8 3.12 40.68 -39.24
CA VAL A 8 3.45 39.26 -39.50
C VAL A 8 3.12 38.36 -38.30
N ALA A 9 3.18 38.88 -37.07
CA ALA A 9 2.84 38.14 -35.86
C ALA A 9 1.33 37.93 -35.71
N GLU A 10 0.50 38.89 -36.12
CA GLU A 10 -0.97 38.75 -36.06
C GLU A 10 -1.55 37.83 -37.13
N LEU A 11 -0.92 37.70 -38.28
CA LEU A 11 -1.37 36.80 -39.35
C LEU A 11 -1.00 35.32 -39.09
N LEU A 12 -0.02 35.03 -38.25
CA LEU A 12 0.33 33.66 -37.81
C LEU A 12 -0.56 33.14 -36.66
N LEU A 13 -1.17 34.05 -35.89
CA LEU A 13 -2.11 33.67 -34.82
C LEU A 13 -3.52 33.37 -35.36
N LEU A 14 -3.91 33.94 -36.50
CA LEU A 14 -5.21 33.69 -37.13
C LEU A 14 -5.26 32.41 -37.99
N SER A 15 -4.12 31.87 -38.43
CA SER A 15 -4.06 30.63 -39.19
C SER A 15 -4.10 29.37 -38.30
N ALA A 16 -3.76 29.47 -37.00
CA ALA A 16 -3.82 28.36 -36.05
C ALA A 16 -5.25 28.04 -35.55
N LEU A 17 -6.18 28.98 -35.69
CA LEU A 17 -7.59 28.81 -35.29
C LEU A 17 -8.48 28.16 -36.36
N ALA A 18 -7.98 28.01 -37.60
CA ALA A 18 -8.77 27.45 -38.72
C ALA A 18 -8.61 25.91 -38.88
N TRP A 19 -7.68 25.28 -38.17
CA TRP A 19 -7.40 23.84 -38.31
C TRP A 19 -7.82 23.05 -37.08
N GLY A 20 -8.93 23.26 -36.48
CA GLY A 20 -9.64 22.33 -35.60
C GLY A 20 -8.78 21.38 -34.74
N LEU A 21 -7.54 21.75 -34.42
CA LEU A 21 -6.72 21.08 -33.40
C LEU A 21 -7.36 21.37 -32.04
N ARG A 22 -8.40 20.57 -31.72
CA ARG A 22 -8.77 20.40 -30.32
C ARG A 22 -7.47 19.98 -29.61
N PRO A 23 -7.03 20.67 -28.54
CA PRO A 23 -6.05 20.08 -27.66
C PRO A 23 -6.65 18.74 -27.22
N THR A 24 -6.11 17.64 -27.70
CA THR A 24 -6.28 16.38 -27.01
C THR A 24 -5.82 16.70 -25.60
N ALA A 25 -6.77 16.73 -24.66
CA ALA A 25 -6.41 16.63 -23.25
C ALA A 25 -5.49 15.42 -23.21
N LEU A 26 -4.20 15.66 -22.99
CA LEU A 26 -3.28 14.62 -22.58
C LEU A 26 -4.00 14.00 -21.38
N ALA A 27 -4.47 12.77 -21.56
CA ALA A 27 -4.88 11.97 -20.44
C ALA A 27 -3.75 12.14 -19.42
N ALA A 28 -4.09 12.57 -18.20
CA ALA A 28 -3.13 12.59 -17.13
C ALA A 28 -2.52 11.20 -17.11
N ASP A 29 -1.27 11.14 -17.47
CA ASP A 29 -0.52 9.90 -17.48
C ASP A 29 -0.63 9.34 -16.05
N ASP A 30 -1.14 8.13 -15.89
CA ASP A 30 -1.23 7.39 -14.61
C ASP A 30 0.21 7.04 -14.14
N THR A 31 1.14 7.97 -14.24
CA THR A 31 2.55 7.78 -13.97
C THR A 31 2.81 7.63 -12.48
N GLU A 32 3.23 6.42 -12.13
CA GLU A 32 4.05 6.03 -10.98
C GLU A 32 3.46 6.31 -9.59
N MET A 33 2.76 5.31 -9.00
CA MET A 33 2.10 5.53 -7.70
C MET A 33 2.10 4.37 -6.69
N ILE A 34 2.92 3.46 -6.67
CA ILE A 34 3.80 2.83 -5.69
C ILE A 34 5.16 3.34 -6.12
N VAL A 35 6.05 3.74 -5.23
CA VAL A 35 7.32 4.32 -5.65
C VAL A 35 8.00 3.37 -6.64
N GLY A 36 8.18 3.79 -7.91
CA GLY A 36 8.76 2.98 -8.98
C GLY A 36 7.94 1.76 -9.42
N GLY A 37 6.66 1.69 -9.06
CA GLY A 37 5.76 0.62 -9.46
C GLY A 37 5.05 0.86 -10.79
N HIS A 38 4.25 -0.08 -11.23
CA HIS A 38 3.44 0.00 -12.46
C HIS A 38 2.04 -0.58 -12.23
N PRO A 39 1.06 -0.19 -13.06
CA PRO A 39 -0.29 -0.73 -12.97
C PRO A 39 -0.32 -2.25 -13.13
N VAL A 40 -1.17 -2.89 -12.32
CA VAL A 40 -1.37 -4.35 -12.33
C VAL A 40 -2.32 -4.76 -13.44
N ASP A 41 -2.03 -5.90 -14.10
CA ASP A 41 -2.97 -6.54 -15.00
C ASP A 41 -4.22 -7.05 -14.26
N PRO A 42 -5.43 -6.91 -14.84
CA PRO A 42 -6.64 -7.40 -14.23
C PRO A 42 -6.57 -8.89 -13.86
N GLY A 43 -6.92 -9.23 -12.62
CA GLY A 43 -6.96 -10.61 -12.14
C GLY A 43 -5.63 -11.19 -11.65
N LYS A 44 -4.51 -10.45 -11.69
CA LYS A 44 -3.20 -10.94 -11.23
C LYS A 44 -3.16 -11.14 -9.71
N TYR A 45 -3.72 -10.21 -8.92
CA TYR A 45 -3.78 -10.27 -7.47
C TYR A 45 -5.22 -10.18 -6.97
N PRO A 46 -6.05 -11.20 -7.23
CA PRO A 46 -7.48 -11.11 -6.97
C PRO A 46 -7.85 -11.10 -5.49
N TRP A 47 -6.93 -11.46 -4.61
CA TRP A 47 -7.06 -11.37 -3.15
C TRP A 47 -6.87 -9.96 -2.60
N GLN A 48 -6.36 -9.01 -3.41
CA GLN A 48 -6.12 -7.65 -2.95
C GLN A 48 -7.42 -6.95 -2.58
N VAL A 49 -7.44 -6.31 -1.42
CA VAL A 49 -8.56 -5.49 -0.97
C VAL A 49 -8.11 -4.09 -0.56
N ARG A 50 -9.06 -3.14 -0.62
CA ARG A 50 -8.94 -1.79 -0.06
C ARG A 50 -9.83 -1.67 1.16
N ILE A 51 -9.34 -1.04 2.23
CA ILE A 51 -10.09 -0.80 3.47
C ILE A 51 -10.54 0.65 3.50
N TYR A 52 -11.83 0.85 3.77
CA TYR A 52 -12.52 2.13 3.83
C TYR A 52 -13.14 2.34 5.20
N SER A 53 -13.28 3.58 5.62
CA SER A 53 -13.94 3.93 6.88
C SER A 53 -15.47 3.79 6.81
N THR A 54 -16.06 4.06 5.64
CA THR A 54 -17.51 3.97 5.40
C THR A 54 -17.83 3.49 3.99
N MET A 55 -19.11 3.16 3.73
CA MET A 55 -19.57 2.78 2.38
C MET A 55 -19.39 3.91 1.34
N ASP A 56 -19.49 5.16 1.76
CA ASP A 56 -19.38 6.35 0.90
C ASP A 56 -17.94 6.85 0.74
N ASP A 57 -16.99 6.34 1.54
CA ASP A 57 -15.58 6.66 1.38
C ASP A 57 -15.09 6.23 -0.02
N LYS A 58 -14.44 7.11 -0.75
CA LYS A 58 -14.00 6.89 -2.14
C LYS A 58 -12.51 6.56 -2.23
N VAL A 59 -11.74 6.84 -1.20
CA VAL A 59 -10.28 6.71 -1.22
C VAL A 59 -9.81 5.47 -0.49
N GLY A 60 -10.35 5.20 0.70
CA GLY A 60 -9.84 4.20 1.62
C GLY A 60 -8.50 4.64 2.26
N PHE A 61 -8.07 3.94 3.28
CA PHE A 61 -6.90 4.34 4.08
C PHE A 61 -5.86 3.22 4.25
N CYS A 62 -6.24 1.96 4.05
CA CYS A 62 -5.36 0.79 4.16
C CYS A 62 -5.65 -0.23 3.06
N GLY A 63 -4.71 -1.13 2.86
CA GLY A 63 -4.85 -2.36 2.08
C GLY A 63 -5.09 -3.58 2.96
N GLY A 64 -5.27 -4.73 2.34
CA GLY A 64 -5.39 -6.03 2.97
C GLY A 64 -5.46 -7.14 1.94
N SER A 65 -5.59 -8.37 2.41
CA SER A 65 -5.68 -9.56 1.58
C SER A 65 -6.79 -10.50 2.04
N ILE A 66 -7.54 -11.07 1.10
CA ILE A 66 -8.48 -12.15 1.39
C ILE A 66 -7.68 -13.42 1.66
N ILE A 67 -7.80 -13.98 2.88
CA ILE A 67 -7.13 -15.23 3.29
C ILE A 67 -8.11 -16.40 3.45
N ALA A 68 -9.41 -16.11 3.57
CA ALA A 68 -10.49 -17.08 3.60
C ALA A 68 -11.79 -16.39 3.13
N PRO A 69 -12.88 -17.14 2.81
CA PRO A 69 -14.11 -16.56 2.23
C PRO A 69 -14.70 -15.37 3.01
N GLN A 70 -14.54 -15.35 4.31
CA GLN A 70 -15.10 -14.29 5.18
C GLN A 70 -14.02 -13.51 5.93
N TRP A 71 -12.73 -13.70 5.57
CA TRP A 71 -11.63 -13.17 6.35
C TRP A 71 -10.62 -12.39 5.52
N VAL A 72 -10.27 -11.21 6.02
CA VAL A 72 -9.23 -10.36 5.47
C VAL A 72 -8.14 -10.16 6.51
N LEU A 73 -6.89 -10.32 6.07
CA LEU A 73 -5.69 -10.02 6.84
C LEU A 73 -5.21 -8.60 6.51
N THR A 74 -4.86 -7.83 7.54
CA THR A 74 -4.35 -6.46 7.40
C THR A 74 -3.44 -6.11 8.59
N ALA A 75 -2.95 -4.87 8.66
CA ALA A 75 -2.18 -4.38 9.80
C ALA A 75 -3.09 -4.01 10.99
N ALA A 76 -2.56 -4.18 12.21
CA ALA A 76 -3.25 -3.80 13.44
C ALA A 76 -3.52 -2.30 13.51
N HIS A 77 -2.53 -1.47 13.10
CA HIS A 77 -2.66 -0.01 13.11
C HIS A 77 -3.80 0.49 12.21
N CYS A 78 -4.21 -0.26 11.19
CA CYS A 78 -5.37 0.04 10.37
C CYS A 78 -6.71 -0.14 11.09
N LEU A 79 -6.73 -0.89 12.19
CA LEU A 79 -7.92 -1.29 12.91
C LEU A 79 -8.07 -0.64 14.29
N LEU A 80 -7.02 0.07 14.77
CA LEU A 80 -7.05 0.75 16.04
C LEU A 80 -8.19 1.78 16.07
N ASP A 81 -8.93 1.80 17.17
CA ASP A 81 -10.05 2.71 17.41
C ASP A 81 -11.15 2.71 16.31
N THR A 82 -11.13 1.68 15.46
CA THR A 82 -12.05 1.53 14.33
C THR A 82 -12.91 0.28 14.55
N PRO A 83 -14.08 0.41 15.18
CA PRO A 83 -14.91 -0.74 15.55
C PRO A 83 -15.51 -1.46 14.34
N LYS A 84 -15.60 -0.78 13.21
CA LYS A 84 -16.09 -1.30 11.93
C LYS A 84 -15.39 -0.64 10.77
N VAL A 85 -15.16 -1.44 9.73
CA VAL A 85 -14.58 -1.00 8.45
C VAL A 85 -15.41 -1.54 7.29
N VAL A 86 -15.16 -0.99 6.11
CA VAL A 86 -15.69 -1.48 4.84
C VAL A 86 -14.55 -2.01 4.00
N VAL A 87 -14.72 -3.18 3.41
CA VAL A 87 -13.73 -3.83 2.54
C VAL A 87 -14.22 -3.76 1.10
N GLY A 88 -13.38 -3.22 0.21
CA GLY A 88 -13.61 -3.23 -1.23
C GLY A 88 -12.73 -4.27 -1.91
N TYR A 89 -13.33 -5.10 -2.76
CA TYR A 89 -12.69 -6.21 -3.44
C TYR A 89 -13.17 -6.37 -4.89
N GLY A 90 -12.50 -7.23 -5.67
CA GLY A 90 -12.96 -7.70 -6.97
C GLY A 90 -12.62 -6.80 -8.16
N SER A 91 -11.92 -5.67 -7.96
CA SER A 91 -11.43 -4.81 -9.05
C SER A 91 -10.04 -4.27 -8.73
N ILE A 92 -9.24 -4.08 -9.77
CA ILE A 92 -7.99 -3.31 -9.68
C ILE A 92 -8.26 -1.80 -9.62
N ASP A 93 -9.44 -1.36 -10.06
CA ASP A 93 -9.88 0.03 -9.94
C ASP A 93 -10.62 0.23 -8.62
N ARG A 94 -10.03 1.01 -7.70
CA ARG A 94 -10.61 1.22 -6.36
C ARG A 94 -12.00 1.85 -6.36
N THR A 95 -12.38 2.50 -7.47
CA THR A 95 -13.71 3.11 -7.63
C THR A 95 -14.78 2.13 -8.10
N GLU A 96 -14.35 0.94 -8.55
CA GLU A 96 -15.20 -0.13 -9.09
C GLU A 96 -15.27 -1.35 -8.17
N THR A 97 -14.63 -1.30 -7.00
CA THR A 97 -14.67 -2.40 -6.03
C THR A 97 -16.08 -2.65 -5.50
N THR A 98 -16.42 -3.92 -5.33
CA THR A 98 -17.59 -4.33 -4.55
C THR A 98 -17.29 -4.13 -3.07
N LYS A 99 -18.18 -3.43 -2.36
CA LYS A 99 -17.98 -3.08 -0.95
C LYS A 99 -18.82 -3.95 -0.02
N ILE A 100 -18.19 -4.41 1.06
CA ILE A 100 -18.83 -5.20 2.12
C ILE A 100 -18.39 -4.69 3.50
N GLU A 101 -19.31 -4.56 4.43
CA GLU A 101 -19.01 -4.16 5.81
C GLU A 101 -18.40 -5.30 6.63
N SER A 102 -17.56 -4.96 7.58
CA SER A 102 -17.09 -5.91 8.59
C SER A 102 -18.23 -6.27 9.55
N GLU A 103 -18.27 -7.54 9.98
CA GLU A 103 -19.00 -8.00 11.15
C GLU A 103 -18.18 -7.67 12.41
N LYS A 104 -16.86 -7.96 12.37
CA LYS A 104 -15.94 -7.80 13.49
C LYS A 104 -14.56 -7.41 12.98
N VAL A 105 -13.83 -6.62 13.77
CA VAL A 105 -12.40 -6.38 13.62
C VAL A 105 -11.66 -6.94 14.82
N ILE A 106 -10.51 -7.58 14.60
CA ILE A 106 -9.73 -8.25 15.64
C ILE A 106 -8.27 -7.81 15.50
N VAL A 107 -7.78 -7.05 16.45
CA VAL A 107 -6.38 -6.63 16.54
C VAL A 107 -5.60 -7.69 17.34
N HIS A 108 -4.37 -8.00 16.92
CA HIS A 108 -3.52 -8.92 17.67
C HIS A 108 -3.27 -8.37 19.08
N PRO A 109 -3.44 -9.17 20.14
CA PRO A 109 -3.37 -8.69 21.53
C PRO A 109 -2.00 -8.13 21.91
N ASP A 110 -0.92 -8.64 21.31
CA ASP A 110 0.42 -8.17 21.61
C ASP A 110 0.72 -6.81 21.00
N TYR A 111 0.08 -6.46 19.87
CA TYR A 111 0.15 -5.10 19.36
C TYR A 111 -0.39 -4.06 20.34
N ILE A 112 -1.52 -4.38 21.00
CA ILE A 112 -2.13 -3.52 22.04
C ILE A 112 -1.17 -3.33 23.24
N LYS A 113 -0.34 -4.32 23.52
CA LYS A 113 0.70 -4.25 24.56
C LYS A 113 1.96 -3.47 24.14
N GLY A 114 2.03 -3.03 22.89
CA GLY A 114 3.18 -2.31 22.32
C GLY A 114 4.28 -3.22 21.79
N GLU A 115 3.98 -4.49 21.54
CA GLU A 115 4.90 -5.44 20.92
C GLU A 115 4.86 -5.36 19.38
N LYS A 116 5.86 -5.95 18.72
CA LYS A 116 6.00 -5.98 17.25
C LYS A 116 5.08 -7.04 16.61
N ALA A 117 3.77 -6.81 16.69
CA ALA A 117 2.71 -7.69 16.21
C ALA A 117 1.67 -6.90 15.42
N ASP A 118 2.12 -6.10 14.44
CA ASP A 118 1.26 -5.21 13.65
C ASP A 118 0.44 -5.99 12.62
N LEU A 119 -0.52 -6.78 13.11
CA LEU A 119 -1.49 -7.49 12.29
C LEU A 119 -2.85 -7.54 12.94
N GLY A 120 -3.88 -7.67 12.10
CA GLY A 120 -5.26 -7.82 12.52
C GLY A 120 -6.10 -8.51 11.47
N LEU A 121 -7.26 -8.98 11.88
CA LEU A 121 -8.21 -9.71 11.06
C LEU A 121 -9.54 -8.94 10.97
N ILE A 122 -10.13 -8.96 9.80
CA ILE A 122 -11.47 -8.43 9.56
C ILE A 122 -12.37 -9.61 9.19
N LYS A 123 -13.39 -9.89 10.01
CA LYS A 123 -14.48 -10.79 9.65
C LYS A 123 -15.54 -10.00 8.90
N LEU A 124 -15.88 -10.43 7.70
CA LEU A 124 -16.89 -9.79 6.87
C LEU A 124 -18.30 -10.22 7.30
N LYS A 125 -19.30 -9.38 7.09
CA LYS A 125 -20.72 -9.70 7.40
C LYS A 125 -21.23 -10.93 6.64
N GLN A 126 -20.67 -11.22 5.47
CA GLN A 126 -21.00 -12.39 4.66
C GLN A 126 -19.76 -12.83 3.87
N PRO A 127 -19.67 -14.11 3.50
CA PRO A 127 -18.56 -14.59 2.70
C PRO A 127 -18.58 -13.99 1.30
N ILE A 128 -17.39 -13.76 0.75
CA ILE A 128 -17.20 -13.42 -0.66
C ILE A 128 -17.43 -14.70 -1.49
N PRO A 129 -18.37 -14.70 -2.45
CA PRO A 129 -18.57 -15.84 -3.34
C PRO A 129 -17.27 -16.16 -4.09
N ASP A 130 -16.92 -17.45 -4.18
CA ASP A 130 -15.70 -17.94 -4.86
C ASP A 130 -14.44 -17.18 -4.44
N ALA A 131 -14.34 -16.85 -3.17
CA ALA A 131 -13.31 -15.97 -2.60
C ALA A 131 -11.91 -16.31 -3.12
N PRO A 132 -11.22 -15.35 -3.74
CA PRO A 132 -9.89 -15.55 -4.30
C PRO A 132 -8.81 -15.47 -3.21
N ALA A 133 -8.89 -16.30 -2.18
CA ALA A 133 -7.96 -16.27 -1.06
C ALA A 133 -6.53 -16.56 -1.48
N ILE A 134 -5.57 -15.84 -0.89
CA ILE A 134 -4.14 -16.13 -0.95
C ILE A 134 -3.75 -17.04 0.22
N GLY A 135 -2.82 -17.98 -0.04
CA GLY A 135 -2.15 -18.72 1.04
C GLY A 135 -1.23 -17.82 1.86
N ILE A 136 -1.16 -18.05 3.15
CA ILE A 136 -0.21 -17.38 4.05
C ILE A 136 1.02 -18.27 4.27
N ALA A 137 2.20 -17.67 4.37
CA ALA A 137 3.42 -18.40 4.66
C ALA A 137 3.38 -18.98 6.08
N ASP A 138 3.74 -20.24 6.20
CA ASP A 138 4.12 -20.87 7.46
C ASP A 138 5.64 -20.84 7.64
N ALA A 139 6.14 -21.40 8.76
CA ALA A 139 7.56 -21.38 9.06
C ALA A 139 8.42 -22.18 8.06
N ASP A 140 7.87 -23.16 7.35
CA ASP A 140 8.61 -23.95 6.37
C ASP A 140 8.69 -23.26 5.02
N ILE A 141 7.60 -22.64 4.56
CA ILE A 141 7.58 -21.79 3.37
C ILE A 141 8.47 -20.56 3.59
N ASP A 142 8.38 -19.92 4.73
CA ASP A 142 9.17 -18.74 5.11
C ASP A 142 10.68 -18.96 4.92
N LYS A 143 11.21 -20.09 5.39
CA LYS A 143 12.63 -20.46 5.24
C LYS A 143 13.10 -20.57 3.77
N GLY A 144 12.18 -20.83 2.84
CA GLY A 144 12.48 -20.98 1.42
C GLY A 144 12.41 -19.67 0.63
N VAL A 145 11.63 -18.69 1.12
CA VAL A 145 11.31 -17.46 0.38
C VAL A 145 11.74 -16.18 1.09
N ASP A 146 11.91 -16.21 2.43
CA ASP A 146 12.44 -15.09 3.22
C ASP A 146 13.97 -15.22 3.33
N VAL A 147 14.64 -15.14 2.20
CA VAL A 147 16.11 -15.18 2.12
C VAL A 147 16.62 -13.88 1.52
N PRO A 148 17.76 -13.35 2.00
CA PRO A 148 18.34 -12.13 1.45
C PRO A 148 18.53 -12.21 -0.07
N GLY A 149 18.08 -11.18 -0.80
CA GLY A 149 18.08 -11.12 -2.25
C GLY A 149 16.87 -11.78 -2.93
N ALA A 150 15.97 -12.42 -2.17
CA ALA A 150 14.73 -12.95 -2.74
C ALA A 150 13.85 -11.80 -3.24
N ARG A 151 13.30 -11.98 -4.46
CA ARG A 151 12.36 -11.03 -5.05
C ARG A 151 10.97 -11.24 -4.48
N VAL A 152 10.40 -10.17 -3.97
CA VAL A 152 9.05 -10.11 -3.39
C VAL A 152 8.29 -8.93 -3.99
N THR A 153 6.97 -9.02 -4.01
CA THR A 153 6.13 -7.99 -4.61
C THR A 153 5.21 -7.38 -3.56
N VAL A 154 5.16 -6.05 -3.56
CA VAL A 154 4.13 -5.29 -2.83
C VAL A 154 3.07 -4.83 -3.81
N THR A 155 1.81 -4.88 -3.39
CA THR A 155 0.68 -4.41 -4.19
C THR A 155 -0.21 -3.46 -3.38
N GLY A 156 -0.69 -2.39 -4.03
CA GLY A 156 -1.58 -1.45 -3.36
C GLY A 156 -2.01 -0.24 -4.18
N TRP A 157 -2.77 0.62 -3.53
CA TRP A 157 -3.24 1.92 -4.05
C TRP A 157 -2.66 3.09 -3.22
N GLY A 158 -1.50 2.89 -2.62
CA GLY A 158 -0.83 3.92 -1.84
C GLY A 158 -0.39 5.10 -2.69
N ALA A 159 -0.38 6.27 -2.09
CA ALA A 159 0.04 7.50 -2.75
C ALA A 159 1.56 7.65 -2.64
N ILE A 160 2.19 8.11 -3.70
CA ILE A 160 3.54 8.67 -3.60
C ILE A 160 3.41 10.04 -2.94
N TRP A 161 3.91 10.14 -1.72
CA TRP A 161 4.19 11.44 -1.15
C TRP A 161 5.65 11.74 -1.42
N ASP A 162 5.93 12.83 -2.12
CA ASP A 162 7.27 13.34 -2.08
C ASP A 162 7.62 13.69 -0.61
N PHE A 163 8.88 13.60 -0.26
CA PHE A 163 9.35 13.86 1.10
C PHE A 163 8.92 15.25 1.62
N GLN A 164 8.78 16.24 0.73
CA GLN A 164 8.34 17.59 1.07
C GLN A 164 6.85 17.62 1.43
N ALA A 165 6.01 16.89 0.73
CA ALA A 165 4.59 16.76 1.05
C ALA A 165 4.40 16.06 2.40
N PHE A 166 5.19 15.02 2.69
CA PHE A 166 5.21 14.36 3.99
C PHE A 166 5.64 15.30 5.11
N GLN A 167 6.75 16.05 4.96
CA GLN A 167 7.19 17.02 5.95
C GLN A 167 6.13 18.09 6.21
N ASN A 168 5.47 18.56 5.16
CA ASN A 168 4.37 19.51 5.29
C ASN A 168 3.19 18.92 6.10
N ALA A 169 2.85 17.65 5.89
CA ALA A 169 1.79 16.97 6.64
C ALA A 169 2.18 16.76 8.11
N VAL A 170 3.43 16.36 8.39
CA VAL A 170 3.97 16.24 9.75
C VAL A 170 3.96 17.60 10.46
N ASP A 171 4.34 18.68 9.78
CA ASP A 171 4.32 20.02 10.35
C ASP A 171 2.91 20.52 10.69
N VAL A 172 1.92 20.12 9.90
CA VAL A 172 0.51 20.40 10.18
C VAL A 172 0.02 19.60 11.39
N MET A 173 0.31 18.29 11.42
CA MET A 173 -0.09 17.42 12.55
C MET A 173 0.60 17.82 13.86
N ALA A 174 1.84 18.29 13.77
CA ALA A 174 2.58 18.81 14.92
C ALA A 174 2.19 20.26 15.32
N GLY A 175 1.19 20.86 14.66
CA GLY A 175 0.76 22.24 14.92
C GLY A 175 1.76 23.31 14.49
N ARG A 176 2.81 22.95 13.75
CA ARG A 176 3.85 23.87 13.26
C ARG A 176 3.44 24.62 11.99
N ARG A 177 2.41 24.14 11.29
CA ARG A 177 1.81 24.79 10.12
C ARG A 177 0.28 24.76 10.20
N SER A 178 -0.35 25.88 9.87
CA SER A 178 -1.81 25.96 9.69
C SER A 178 -2.13 25.70 8.22
N VAL A 179 -2.68 24.52 7.93
CA VAL A 179 -3.33 24.24 6.63
C VAL A 179 -4.71 23.70 6.94
N SER A 180 -5.72 24.12 6.18
CA SER A 180 -7.06 23.58 6.35
C SER A 180 -7.02 22.07 6.07
N SER A 181 -7.56 21.26 6.96
CA SER A 181 -7.66 19.79 6.84
C SER A 181 -8.24 19.35 5.48
N ARG A 182 -9.12 20.16 4.91
CA ARG A 182 -9.73 19.96 3.60
C ARG A 182 -8.70 19.96 2.44
N LYS A 183 -7.66 20.80 2.52
CA LYS A 183 -6.62 20.89 1.49
C LYS A 183 -5.64 19.71 1.53
N LEU A 184 -5.43 19.12 2.71
CA LEU A 184 -4.65 17.87 2.85
C LEU A 184 -5.40 16.66 2.29
N LEU A 185 -6.70 16.59 2.54
CA LEU A 185 -7.57 15.51 2.02
C LEU A 185 -7.68 15.59 0.48
N ASP A 186 -7.86 16.79 -0.08
CA ASP A 186 -7.93 17.01 -1.53
C ASP A 186 -6.61 16.65 -2.24
N GLN A 187 -5.46 16.87 -1.61
CA GLN A 187 -4.16 16.45 -2.16
C GLN A 187 -3.95 14.94 -2.07
N ASN A 188 -4.44 14.28 -1.02
CA ASN A 188 -4.42 12.82 -0.89
C ASN A 188 -5.31 12.14 -1.92
N GLU A 189 -6.50 12.70 -2.20
CA GLU A 189 -7.39 12.20 -3.25
C GLU A 189 -6.78 12.33 -4.65
N LEU A 190 -6.04 13.40 -4.90
CA LEU A 190 -5.40 13.67 -6.20
C LEU A 190 -4.17 12.79 -6.46
N ASN A 191 -3.50 12.29 -5.41
CA ASN A 191 -2.25 11.53 -5.54
C ASN A 191 -2.40 10.02 -5.30
N ALA A 192 -3.58 9.53 -4.86
CA ALA A 192 -3.81 8.10 -4.72
C ALA A 192 -4.21 7.50 -6.08
N PRO A 193 -3.50 6.47 -6.59
CA PRO A 193 -3.80 5.86 -7.87
C PRO A 193 -5.21 5.28 -7.86
N ARG A 194 -5.89 5.43 -8.98
CA ARG A 194 -7.18 4.79 -9.19
C ARG A 194 -7.02 3.29 -9.40
N LYS A 195 -5.98 2.89 -10.15
CA LYS A 195 -5.65 1.48 -10.44
C LYS A 195 -4.66 0.91 -9.41
N LEU A 196 -4.81 -0.37 -9.13
CA LEU A 196 -3.86 -1.13 -8.33
C LEU A 196 -2.49 -1.13 -9.01
N HIS A 197 -1.43 -0.89 -8.25
CA HIS A 197 -0.04 -0.95 -8.69
C HIS A 197 0.69 -2.09 -7.99
N GLU A 198 1.78 -2.50 -8.58
CA GLU A 198 2.73 -3.45 -8.01
C GLU A 198 4.15 -2.94 -8.13
N VAL A 199 5.00 -3.34 -7.19
CA VAL A 199 6.45 -3.12 -7.26
C VAL A 199 7.19 -4.34 -6.75
N GLU A 200 8.25 -4.71 -7.46
CA GLU A 200 9.16 -5.76 -7.03
C GLU A 200 10.36 -5.15 -6.30
N ILE A 201 10.65 -5.70 -5.12
CA ILE A 201 11.74 -5.31 -4.23
C ILE A 201 12.47 -6.55 -3.71
N GLU A 202 13.57 -6.39 -3.00
CA GLU A 202 14.38 -7.49 -2.46
C GLU A 202 14.27 -7.58 -0.95
N VAL A 203 14.13 -8.80 -0.43
CA VAL A 203 14.30 -9.09 0.99
C VAL A 203 15.75 -8.83 1.40
N ILE A 204 15.96 -8.19 2.54
CA ILE A 204 17.28 -8.00 3.14
C ILE A 204 17.42 -8.81 4.43
N ASP A 205 18.66 -9.09 4.81
CA ASP A 205 18.94 -9.81 6.07
C ASP A 205 18.36 -9.06 7.28
N THR A 206 17.65 -9.78 8.13
CA THR A 206 17.00 -9.18 9.31
C THR A 206 18.02 -8.54 10.27
N GLY A 207 19.21 -9.11 10.41
CA GLY A 207 20.29 -8.55 11.25
C GLY A 207 20.85 -7.25 10.64
N GLU A 208 21.01 -7.21 9.33
CA GLU A 208 21.38 -6.00 8.60
C GLU A 208 20.31 -4.90 8.80
N CYS A 209 19.04 -5.22 8.59
CA CYS A 209 17.94 -4.30 8.80
C CYS A 209 17.91 -3.75 10.24
N LYS A 210 18.04 -4.61 11.25
CA LYS A 210 18.16 -4.19 12.66
C LYS A 210 19.33 -3.23 12.89
N SER A 211 20.46 -3.48 12.22
CA SER A 211 21.65 -2.64 12.32
C SER A 211 21.44 -1.26 11.72
N ILE A 212 20.79 -1.20 10.54
CA ILE A 212 20.40 0.06 9.88
C ILE A 212 19.54 0.90 10.84
N TYR A 213 18.44 0.34 11.32
CA TYR A 213 17.50 1.07 12.17
C TYR A 213 18.07 1.44 13.54
N LYS A 214 18.91 0.59 14.12
CA LYS A 214 19.63 0.88 15.37
C LYS A 214 20.58 2.09 15.23
N SER A 215 21.16 2.30 14.03
CA SER A 215 22.07 3.42 13.77
C SER A 215 21.37 4.78 13.83
N LEU A 216 20.04 4.81 13.63
CA LEU A 216 19.24 6.04 13.70
C LEU A 216 19.08 6.57 15.13
N GLN A 217 19.29 5.73 16.14
CA GLN A 217 19.11 6.07 17.57
C GLN A 217 17.70 6.61 17.91
N VAL A 218 16.68 6.25 17.14
CA VAL A 218 15.27 6.60 17.36
C VAL A 218 14.56 5.42 17.98
N PRO A 219 14.13 5.48 19.25
CA PRO A 219 13.53 4.33 19.95
C PRO A 219 12.28 3.75 19.25
N ALA A 220 11.53 4.57 18.53
CA ALA A 220 10.36 4.13 17.77
C ALA A 220 10.73 3.27 16.56
N PHE A 221 11.94 3.42 16.01
CA PHE A 221 12.41 2.72 14.82
C PHE A 221 13.30 1.53 15.21
N THR A 222 12.69 0.51 15.81
CA THR A 222 13.38 -0.74 16.14
C THR A 222 12.72 -1.88 15.39
N VAL A 223 13.52 -2.75 14.79
CA VAL A 223 13.05 -3.95 14.06
C VAL A 223 13.09 -5.16 14.99
N GLY A 224 11.98 -5.89 15.07
CA GLY A 224 11.82 -7.12 15.86
C GLY A 224 12.13 -8.39 15.06
N ASP A 225 12.06 -9.55 15.75
CA ASP A 225 12.23 -10.87 15.09
C ASP A 225 10.98 -11.27 14.30
N THR A 226 9.84 -10.67 14.60
CA THR A 226 8.55 -10.87 13.94
C THR A 226 8.33 -9.95 12.75
N GLU A 227 9.39 -9.33 12.25
CA GLU A 227 9.35 -8.39 11.11
C GLU A 227 10.30 -8.85 10.00
N ILE A 228 9.95 -8.55 8.75
CA ILE A 228 10.75 -8.72 7.54
C ILE A 228 11.07 -7.33 7.00
N CYS A 229 12.26 -7.16 6.43
CA CYS A 229 12.61 -5.94 5.72
C CYS A 229 12.83 -6.22 4.24
N ALA A 230 12.35 -5.30 3.42
CA ALA A 230 12.59 -5.37 1.98
C ALA A 230 12.80 -3.97 1.40
N THR A 231 13.60 -3.87 0.34
CA THR A 231 13.93 -2.61 -0.33
C THR A 231 14.38 -2.84 -1.77
N GLU A 232 14.43 -1.80 -2.56
CA GLU A 232 15.24 -1.79 -3.78
C GLU A 232 16.62 -1.23 -3.42
N PRO A 233 17.71 -2.01 -3.60
CA PRO A 233 19.06 -1.59 -3.20
C PRO A 233 19.53 -0.28 -3.83
N THR A 234 19.03 0.05 -5.01
CA THR A 234 19.32 1.31 -5.70
C THR A 234 18.36 2.44 -5.34
N GLY A 235 17.36 2.17 -4.51
CA GLY A 235 16.29 3.09 -4.18
C GLY A 235 15.25 3.26 -5.29
N GLY A 236 14.28 4.12 -5.04
CA GLY A 236 13.25 4.46 -6.02
C GLY A 236 12.13 3.44 -6.19
N LYS A 237 12.08 2.38 -5.34
CA LYS A 237 10.98 1.41 -5.29
C LYS A 237 10.65 1.06 -3.85
N ASP A 238 9.37 1.13 -3.48
CA ASP A 238 8.90 0.80 -2.12
C ASP A 238 7.37 0.81 -2.05
N SER A 239 6.81 0.23 -0.97
CA SER A 239 5.47 0.55 -0.48
C SER A 239 5.44 1.95 0.15
N CYS A 240 4.29 2.61 0.15
CA CYS A 240 4.17 3.94 0.70
C CYS A 240 2.83 4.17 1.44
N PHE A 241 2.53 5.42 1.77
CA PHE A 241 1.31 5.78 2.51
C PHE A 241 0.03 5.29 1.81
N GLY A 242 -0.77 4.54 2.55
CA GLY A 242 -1.99 3.93 2.04
C GLY A 242 -1.81 2.50 1.53
N ASP A 243 -0.57 1.98 1.42
CA ASP A 243 -0.32 0.56 1.20
C ASP A 243 -0.34 -0.24 2.51
N SER A 244 -0.31 0.45 3.66
CA SER A 244 -0.42 -0.11 5.01
C SER A 244 -1.45 -1.24 5.09
N GLY A 245 -1.07 -2.36 5.68
CA GLY A 245 -1.93 -3.55 5.78
C GLY A 245 -2.00 -4.40 4.51
N GLY A 246 -1.52 -3.90 3.37
CA GLY A 246 -1.44 -4.64 2.12
C GLY A 246 -0.43 -5.78 2.17
N PRO A 247 -0.53 -6.76 1.24
CA PRO A 247 0.33 -7.92 1.25
C PRO A 247 1.70 -7.68 0.61
N LEU A 248 2.73 -8.23 1.24
CA LEU A 248 4.03 -8.55 0.64
C LEU A 248 3.97 -10.01 0.22
N VAL A 249 4.12 -10.31 -1.08
CA VAL A 249 3.96 -11.65 -1.63
C VAL A 249 5.24 -12.15 -2.30
N ALA A 250 5.50 -13.46 -2.18
CA ALA A 250 6.54 -14.15 -2.93
C ALA A 250 5.93 -15.14 -3.94
N PRO A 251 6.58 -15.37 -5.09
CA PRO A 251 6.24 -16.48 -5.97
C PRO A 251 6.41 -17.81 -5.22
N GLU A 252 5.42 -18.70 -5.33
CA GLU A 252 5.47 -20.05 -4.77
C GLU A 252 4.72 -21.02 -5.67
N SER A 253 5.45 -21.92 -6.30
CA SER A 253 4.93 -22.82 -7.32
C SER A 253 3.99 -23.92 -6.78
N ASN A 254 4.11 -24.23 -5.49
CA ASN A 254 3.36 -25.31 -4.84
C ASN A 254 1.99 -24.88 -4.32
N VAL A 255 1.62 -23.60 -4.49
CA VAL A 255 0.34 -23.07 -4.04
C VAL A 255 -0.59 -22.75 -5.21
N ALA A 256 -1.90 -22.83 -4.97
CA ALA A 256 -2.93 -22.79 -6.02
C ALA A 256 -2.90 -21.53 -6.90
N ARG A 257 -2.35 -20.42 -6.42
CA ARG A 257 -2.31 -19.13 -7.15
C ARG A 257 -0.91 -18.67 -7.51
N GLY A 258 0.11 -19.51 -7.30
CA GLY A 258 1.50 -19.20 -7.62
C GLY A 258 2.16 -18.14 -6.73
N TYR A 259 1.47 -17.69 -5.66
CA TYR A 259 1.97 -16.72 -4.69
C TYR A 259 1.57 -17.10 -3.27
N VAL A 260 2.44 -16.75 -2.33
CA VAL A 260 2.18 -16.85 -0.89
C VAL A 260 2.42 -15.48 -0.23
N GLN A 261 1.63 -15.13 0.77
CA GLN A 261 1.84 -13.91 1.53
C GLN A 261 2.86 -14.13 2.64
N LEU A 262 3.99 -13.43 2.54
CA LEU A 262 5.07 -13.41 3.52
C LEU A 262 4.89 -12.36 4.60
N GLY A 263 4.43 -11.18 4.19
CA GLY A 263 4.40 -10.01 5.04
C GLY A 263 3.15 -9.17 4.89
N ILE A 264 3.02 -8.22 5.81
CA ILE A 264 1.99 -7.19 5.82
C ILE A 264 2.71 -5.84 5.88
N VAL A 265 2.40 -4.92 4.98
CA VAL A 265 2.97 -3.56 5.00
C VAL A 265 2.70 -2.91 6.35
N SER A 266 3.75 -2.58 7.10
CA SER A 266 3.64 -2.06 8.46
C SER A 266 4.16 -0.63 8.56
N TRP A 267 5.47 -0.40 8.43
CA TRP A 267 6.06 0.92 8.61
C TRP A 267 7.36 1.12 7.84
N GLY A 268 7.76 2.38 7.69
CA GLY A 268 9.03 2.83 7.15
C GLY A 268 9.12 4.35 7.22
N PRO A 269 10.29 4.94 7.50
CA PRO A 269 10.40 6.38 7.68
C PRO A 269 10.41 7.18 6.39
N GLN A 270 10.81 6.57 5.26
CA GLN A 270 10.91 7.23 3.96
C GLN A 270 10.74 6.22 2.83
N CYS A 271 9.65 6.35 2.07
CA CYS A 271 9.39 5.44 0.95
C CYS A 271 10.47 5.58 -0.14
N GLY A 272 10.94 4.44 -0.65
CA GLY A 272 11.90 4.37 -1.76
C GLY A 272 13.32 4.84 -1.45
N ASN A 273 13.66 5.08 -0.19
CA ASN A 273 15.00 5.43 0.21
C ASN A 273 15.80 4.15 0.52
N PRO A 274 16.89 3.85 -0.21
CA PRO A 274 17.65 2.61 -0.03
C PRO A 274 18.31 2.49 1.35
N LEU A 275 18.46 3.61 2.08
CA LEU A 275 19.00 3.63 3.44
C LEU A 275 17.96 3.26 4.51
N TYR A 276 16.68 3.20 4.16
CA TYR A 276 15.57 2.92 5.09
C TYR A 276 14.62 1.90 4.47
N PRO A 277 14.95 0.60 4.55
CA PRO A 277 14.11 -0.47 4.02
C PRO A 277 12.69 -0.42 4.58
N GLY A 278 11.69 -0.75 3.76
CA GLY A 278 10.34 -0.98 4.23
C GLY A 278 10.31 -2.12 5.25
N VAL A 279 9.50 -2.00 6.30
CA VAL A 279 9.33 -3.01 7.35
C VAL A 279 7.93 -3.58 7.30
N TYR A 280 7.86 -4.90 7.30
CA TYR A 280 6.64 -5.70 7.13
C TYR A 280 6.48 -6.64 8.31
N THR A 281 5.25 -6.83 8.80
CA THR A 281 4.97 -7.87 9.79
C THR A 281 5.14 -9.23 9.15
N ARG A 282 5.98 -10.11 9.73
CA ARG A 282 6.26 -11.49 9.29
C ARG A 282 5.05 -12.38 9.56
N VAL A 283 4.33 -12.80 8.52
CA VAL A 283 3.09 -13.57 8.66
C VAL A 283 3.32 -14.92 9.32
N SER A 284 4.43 -15.60 8.99
CA SER A 284 4.77 -16.93 9.55
C SER A 284 4.92 -16.94 11.07
N SER A 285 5.29 -15.82 11.68
CA SER A 285 5.37 -15.66 13.13
C SER A 285 4.00 -15.70 13.84
N PHE A 286 2.91 -15.53 13.09
CA PHE A 286 1.56 -15.39 13.63
C PHE A 286 0.55 -16.39 13.05
N THR A 287 1.02 -17.39 12.31
CA THR A 287 0.17 -18.37 11.61
C THR A 287 -0.75 -19.11 12.58
N ASP A 288 -0.25 -19.48 13.77
CA ASP A 288 -1.06 -20.14 14.79
C ASP A 288 -2.19 -19.24 15.30
N TRP A 289 -1.90 -17.98 15.58
CA TRP A 289 -2.93 -17.02 16.01
C TRP A 289 -3.98 -16.80 14.92
N ILE A 290 -3.54 -16.61 13.67
CA ILE A 290 -4.45 -16.46 12.51
C ILE A 290 -5.37 -17.68 12.43
N ASN A 291 -4.79 -18.89 12.33
CA ASN A 291 -5.55 -20.13 12.17
C ASN A 291 -6.50 -20.41 13.35
N ASN A 292 -6.09 -20.11 14.57
CA ASN A 292 -6.95 -20.27 15.74
C ASN A 292 -8.12 -19.28 15.70
N THR A 293 -7.87 -18.02 15.36
CA THR A 293 -8.91 -17.00 15.26
C THR A 293 -9.94 -17.35 14.17
N LEU A 294 -9.49 -17.82 13.01
CA LEU A 294 -10.40 -18.24 11.92
C LEU A 294 -11.33 -19.40 12.33
N LYS A 295 -10.91 -20.24 13.29
CA LYS A 295 -11.69 -21.40 13.77
C LYS A 295 -12.66 -21.06 14.91
N THR A 296 -12.33 -20.05 15.72
CA THR A 296 -13.07 -19.77 16.97
C THR A 296 -14.03 -18.61 16.83
N GLU A 297 -13.89 -17.79 15.85
CA GLU A 297 -14.67 -16.57 15.60
C GLU A 297 -15.54 -16.69 14.34
#